data_744bd87001e86529cf63a06dc54e002c
#
_entry.id   744bd87001e86529cf63a06dc54e002c
#
_cell.length_a   1.000
_cell.length_b   1.000
_cell.length_c   1.000
_cell.angle_alpha   90.00
_cell.angle_beta   90.00
_cell.angle_gamma   90.00
#
_symmetry.space_group_name_H-M   'P 1'
#
loop_
_entity.id
_entity.type
_entity.pdbx_description
1 polymer ?
#
loop_
_entity_poly.entity_id
_entity_poly.type
_entity_poly.pdbx_seq_one_letter_code
_entity_poly.pdbx_strand_id
1 'polypeptide(L)'
;MSRGLGDVYKRQAQEEVGTRGAKTALFDRGVDASVSVDVSFAYTPGCKARDCGVMGKGPMIGISPILDRQFSKELLDLATENQIPYQTEVMAGRTGTNADAISICGSGVRCALVSIPEKYMHTPAEVVDTADVEQTAALLAAFVRMKAGEHRA
;
A
#
# COMPACT_ATOMS: atom_id res chain seq x y z
N MET A 1 1.49 27.84 11.19
CA MET A 1 0.15 27.32 10.84
C MET A 1 0.04 25.92 11.40
N SER A 2 -0.88 25.66 12.31
CA SER A 2 -1.20 24.32 12.77
C SER A 2 -1.77 23.56 11.58
N ARG A 3 -1.04 22.59 11.04
CA ARG A 3 -1.59 21.66 10.07
C ARG A 3 -2.58 20.79 10.84
N GLY A 4 -3.87 20.92 10.52
CA GLY A 4 -4.89 20.07 11.09
C GLY A 4 -4.54 18.61 10.79
N LEU A 5 -4.44 17.80 11.85
CA LEU A 5 -4.26 16.38 11.77
C LEU A 5 -5.54 15.76 11.19
N GLY A 6 -5.43 15.15 10.05
CA GLY A 6 -6.56 14.48 9.43
C GLY A 6 -6.09 13.40 8.46
N ASP A 7 -6.53 12.17 8.71
CA ASP A 7 -6.38 11.10 7.75
C ASP A 7 -7.41 11.27 6.63
N VAL A 8 -6.96 11.20 5.39
CA VAL A 8 -7.82 11.32 4.23
C VAL A 8 -7.73 10.07 3.39
N TYR A 9 -8.81 9.30 3.32
CA TYR A 9 -8.96 8.22 2.35
C TYR A 9 -9.38 8.78 1.00
N LYS A 10 -8.67 8.38 -0.07
CA LYS A 10 -8.99 8.78 -1.44
C LYS A 10 -9.01 7.59 -2.38
N ARG A 11 -10.06 7.48 -3.18
CA ARG A 11 -10.12 6.62 -4.34
C ARG A 11 -9.69 7.44 -5.55
N GLN A 12 -8.60 7.04 -6.18
CA GLN A 12 -8.00 7.78 -7.29
C GLN A 12 -8.64 7.37 -8.62
N ALA A 13 -8.74 8.34 -9.53
CA ALA A 13 -9.21 8.11 -10.89
C ALA A 13 -8.03 7.91 -11.84
N GLN A 14 -8.26 7.12 -12.90
CA GLN A 14 -7.31 6.94 -14.00
C GLN A 14 -5.94 6.38 -13.54
N GLU A 15 -5.95 5.44 -12.63
CA GLU A 15 -4.75 4.75 -12.16
C GLU A 15 -4.13 3.98 -13.33
N GLU A 16 -4.88 3.12 -13.99
CA GLU A 16 -4.50 2.22 -15.09
C GLU A 16 -3.99 2.94 -16.36
N VAL A 17 -4.25 4.22 -16.48
CA VAL A 17 -3.82 5.05 -17.62
C VAL A 17 -2.76 6.09 -17.23
N GLY A 18 -2.01 5.82 -16.18
CA GLY A 18 -0.85 6.61 -15.77
C GLY A 18 -1.00 7.38 -14.47
N THR A 19 -1.72 6.82 -13.48
CA THR A 19 -1.80 7.34 -12.10
C THR A 19 -2.20 8.82 -12.01
N ARG A 20 -3.08 9.27 -12.92
CA ARG A 20 -3.36 10.70 -13.12
C ARG A 20 -4.03 11.34 -11.92
N GLY A 21 -5.01 10.65 -11.32
CA GLY A 21 -5.69 11.12 -10.13
C GLY A 21 -4.74 11.26 -8.92
N ALA A 22 -3.77 10.37 -8.77
CA ALA A 22 -2.76 10.45 -7.72
C ALA A 22 -1.87 11.69 -7.88
N LYS A 23 -1.40 11.96 -9.10
CA LYS A 23 -0.57 13.13 -9.42
C LYS A 23 -1.27 14.46 -9.10
N THR A 24 -2.55 14.56 -9.43
CA THR A 24 -3.30 15.82 -9.25
C THR A 24 -3.83 15.99 -7.84
N ALA A 25 -4.17 14.89 -7.14
CA ALA A 25 -4.79 14.94 -5.83
C ALA A 25 -3.90 15.54 -4.73
N LEU A 26 -2.59 15.43 -4.88
CA LEU A 26 -1.61 15.86 -3.87
C LEU A 26 -0.80 17.08 -4.31
N PHE A 27 -1.05 17.64 -5.51
CA PHE A 27 -0.24 18.70 -6.09
C PHE A 27 -0.11 19.94 -5.17
N ASP A 28 -1.22 20.40 -4.58
CA ASP A 28 -1.27 21.57 -3.69
C ASP A 28 -1.49 21.22 -2.21
N ARG A 29 -1.34 19.93 -1.85
CA ARG A 29 -1.60 19.47 -0.48
C ARG A 29 -0.29 19.04 0.18
N GLY A 30 0.01 19.66 1.32
CA GLY A 30 1.09 19.18 2.17
C GLY A 30 0.69 17.85 2.83
N VAL A 31 1.18 16.76 2.30
CA VAL A 31 1.00 15.41 2.85
C VAL A 31 2.36 14.89 3.28
N ASP A 32 2.47 14.47 4.52
CA ASP A 32 3.74 14.00 5.09
C ASP A 32 4.02 12.53 4.75
N ALA A 33 2.96 11.71 4.68
CA ALA A 33 3.06 10.30 4.36
C ALA A 33 1.80 9.78 3.66
N SER A 34 1.95 8.73 2.86
CA SER A 34 0.86 8.07 2.14
C SER A 34 1.04 6.55 2.15
N VAL A 35 -0.02 5.82 2.43
CA VAL A 35 -0.11 4.38 2.16
C VAL A 35 -0.94 4.19 0.91
N SER A 36 -0.34 3.62 -0.14
CA SER A 36 -1.07 3.12 -1.30
C SER A 36 -1.58 1.73 -1.01
N VAL A 37 -2.82 1.46 -1.40
CA VAL A 37 -3.41 0.12 -1.35
C VAL A 37 -3.75 -0.26 -2.78
N ASP A 38 -3.27 -1.42 -3.18
CA ASP A 38 -3.43 -1.93 -4.54
C ASP A 38 -3.59 -3.45 -4.52
N VAL A 39 -3.67 -4.07 -5.66
CA VAL A 39 -3.55 -5.52 -5.83
C VAL A 39 -2.16 -5.86 -6.35
N SER A 40 -1.70 -7.09 -6.17
CA SER A 40 -0.49 -7.59 -6.81
C SER A 40 -0.54 -9.09 -7.03
N PHE A 41 0.37 -9.62 -7.84
CA PHE A 41 0.35 -10.98 -8.33
C PHE A 41 0.37 -12.03 -7.22
N ALA A 42 -0.70 -12.82 -7.13
CA ALA A 42 -0.70 -14.07 -6.40
C ALA A 42 -0.21 -15.22 -7.28
N TYR A 43 0.33 -16.24 -6.64
CA TYR A 43 0.84 -17.42 -7.33
C TYR A 43 -0.23 -18.10 -8.19
N THR A 44 0.13 -18.31 -9.46
CA THR A 44 -0.62 -19.10 -10.43
C THR A 44 0.31 -20.06 -11.17
N PRO A 45 -0.17 -21.16 -11.74
CA PRO A 45 0.66 -22.02 -12.57
C PRO A 45 1.36 -21.24 -13.68
N GLY A 46 2.68 -21.39 -13.78
CA GLY A 46 3.52 -20.65 -14.74
C GLY A 46 4.24 -19.44 -14.17
N CYS A 47 3.85 -18.94 -12.99
CA CYS A 47 4.58 -17.88 -12.28
C CYS A 47 5.72 -18.48 -11.42
N LYS A 48 6.75 -17.67 -11.18
CA LYS A 48 7.80 -18.05 -10.21
C LYS A 48 7.28 -17.75 -8.81
N ALA A 49 7.20 -18.77 -7.96
CA ALA A 49 6.66 -18.62 -6.60
C ALA A 49 7.32 -17.52 -5.77
N ARG A 50 8.62 -17.25 -5.99
CA ARG A 50 9.36 -16.19 -5.28
C ARG A 50 8.94 -14.77 -5.65
N ASP A 51 8.29 -14.60 -6.80
CA ASP A 51 7.90 -13.31 -7.35
C ASP A 51 6.40 -13.03 -7.13
N CYS A 52 5.69 -13.92 -6.39
CA CYS A 52 4.24 -13.85 -6.20
C CYS A 52 3.88 -14.04 -4.73
N GLY A 53 2.82 -13.37 -4.30
CA GLY A 53 2.17 -13.63 -3.02
C GLY A 53 1.33 -14.92 -3.05
N VAL A 54 0.84 -15.31 -1.91
CA VAL A 54 -0.06 -16.48 -1.74
C VAL A 54 -1.40 -15.98 -1.22
N MET A 55 -2.47 -16.23 -1.94
CA MET A 55 -3.84 -15.89 -1.50
C MET A 55 -4.18 -16.57 -0.17
N GLY A 56 -4.87 -15.88 0.70
CA GLY A 56 -5.24 -16.36 2.04
C GLY A 56 -4.09 -16.34 3.06
N LYS A 57 -2.97 -15.66 2.74
CA LYS A 57 -1.82 -15.51 3.65
C LYS A 57 -1.58 -14.08 4.12
N GLY A 58 -2.55 -13.22 3.92
CA GLY A 58 -2.52 -11.82 4.31
C GLY A 58 -1.97 -10.87 3.24
N PRO A 59 -2.13 -9.57 3.47
CA PRO A 59 -1.61 -8.56 2.59
C PRO A 59 -0.09 -8.66 2.40
N MET A 60 0.38 -8.18 1.28
CA MET A 60 1.79 -8.05 0.96
C MET A 60 2.26 -6.63 1.27
N ILE A 61 3.23 -6.48 2.17
CA ILE A 61 3.83 -5.19 2.49
C ILE A 61 5.00 -4.95 1.55
N GLY A 62 4.95 -3.86 0.79
CA GLY A 62 5.90 -3.54 -0.27
C GLY A 62 7.27 -3.10 0.27
N ILE A 63 8.32 -3.61 -0.37
CA ILE A 63 9.72 -3.20 -0.16
C ILE A 63 10.29 -2.85 -1.53
N SER A 64 10.64 -1.58 -1.74
CA SER A 64 11.14 -1.06 -3.01
C SER A 64 12.04 0.15 -2.76
N PRO A 65 12.99 0.47 -3.66
CA PRO A 65 13.77 1.71 -3.60
C PRO A 65 12.94 3.00 -3.67
N ILE A 66 11.71 2.93 -4.17
CA ILE A 66 10.77 4.07 -4.25
C ILE A 66 10.04 4.29 -2.93
N LEU A 67 9.81 3.22 -2.17
CA LEU A 67 9.10 3.27 -0.90
C LEU A 67 10.02 3.71 0.24
N ASP A 68 9.45 4.39 1.24
CA ASP A 68 10.18 4.73 2.45
C ASP A 68 10.42 3.46 3.29
N ARG A 69 11.71 3.12 3.44
CA ARG A 69 12.13 1.89 4.14
C ARG A 69 11.65 1.84 5.59
N GLN A 70 11.71 2.96 6.28
CA GLN A 70 11.28 3.02 7.68
C GLN A 70 9.78 2.86 7.77
N PHE A 71 9.02 3.46 6.85
CA PHE A 71 7.57 3.34 6.81
C PHE A 71 7.12 1.91 6.49
N SER A 72 7.76 1.24 5.52
CA SER A 72 7.52 -0.18 5.27
C SER A 72 7.81 -1.03 6.52
N LYS A 73 8.90 -0.72 7.25
CA LYS A 73 9.22 -1.41 8.51
C LYS A 73 8.16 -1.16 9.59
N GLU A 74 7.67 0.07 9.75
CA GLU A 74 6.60 0.39 10.69
C GLU A 74 5.34 -0.47 10.43
N LEU A 75 4.98 -0.69 9.16
CA LEU A 75 3.85 -1.55 8.81
C LEU A 75 4.10 -3.04 9.12
N LEU A 76 5.33 -3.53 8.90
CA LEU A 76 5.71 -4.91 9.23
C LEU A 76 5.67 -5.15 10.75
N ASP A 77 6.24 -4.23 11.52
CA ASP A 77 6.24 -4.29 12.97
C ASP A 77 4.79 -4.27 13.49
N LEU A 78 3.97 -3.36 12.98
CA LEU A 78 2.57 -3.21 13.36
C LEU A 78 1.72 -4.46 13.05
N ALA A 79 1.94 -5.08 11.88
CA ALA A 79 1.27 -6.32 11.52
C ALA A 79 1.65 -7.44 12.51
N THR A 80 2.93 -7.53 12.87
CA THR A 80 3.44 -8.51 13.85
C THR A 80 2.84 -8.28 15.23
N GLU A 81 2.84 -7.06 15.74
CA GLU A 81 2.32 -6.68 17.07
C GLU A 81 0.82 -6.95 17.19
N ASN A 82 0.06 -6.74 16.11
CA ASN A 82 -1.38 -6.96 16.07
C ASN A 82 -1.75 -8.38 15.62
N GLN A 83 -0.77 -9.27 15.42
CA GLN A 83 -0.99 -10.67 15.00
C GLN A 83 -1.78 -10.77 13.66
N ILE A 84 -1.59 -9.79 12.78
CA ILE A 84 -2.18 -9.77 11.45
C ILE A 84 -1.25 -10.56 10.53
N PRO A 85 -1.73 -11.62 9.87
CA PRO A 85 -0.94 -12.33 8.85
C PRO A 85 -0.52 -11.38 7.74
N TYR A 86 0.72 -11.49 7.29
CA TYR A 86 1.23 -10.66 6.19
C TYR A 86 2.32 -11.39 5.42
N GLN A 87 2.62 -10.89 4.25
CA GLN A 87 3.70 -11.30 3.39
C GLN A 87 4.53 -10.07 3.00
N THR A 88 5.73 -10.28 2.46
CA THR A 88 6.55 -9.20 1.89
C THR A 88 6.55 -9.28 0.37
N GLU A 89 6.45 -8.14 -0.27
CA GLU A 89 6.59 -7.99 -1.72
C GLU A 89 7.83 -7.17 -2.03
N VAL A 90 8.86 -7.80 -2.60
CA VAL A 90 10.13 -7.14 -2.92
C VAL A 90 10.17 -6.77 -4.40
N MET A 91 10.24 -5.47 -4.67
CA MET A 91 10.30 -4.92 -6.02
C MET A 91 11.66 -4.24 -6.24
N ALA A 92 12.30 -4.53 -7.36
CA ALA A 92 13.63 -3.99 -7.68
C ALA A 92 13.64 -2.49 -8.07
N GLY A 93 12.49 -1.89 -8.29
CA GLY A 93 12.35 -0.50 -8.74
C GLY A 93 10.94 0.03 -8.53
N ARG A 94 10.30 0.46 -9.62
CA ARG A 94 8.93 0.99 -9.58
C ARG A 94 7.95 -0.05 -9.05
N THR A 95 6.94 0.44 -8.36
CA THR A 95 5.88 -0.42 -7.79
C THR A 95 4.78 -0.73 -8.79
N GLY A 96 4.62 0.10 -9.83
CA GLY A 96 3.52 0.00 -10.78
C GLY A 96 2.19 0.51 -10.23
N THR A 97 2.19 1.19 -9.09
CA THR A 97 0.99 1.66 -8.38
C THR A 97 0.98 3.19 -8.24
N ASN A 98 -0.06 3.72 -7.62
CA ASN A 98 -0.14 5.13 -7.26
C ASN A 98 1.04 5.61 -6.38
N ALA A 99 1.72 4.74 -5.64
CA ALA A 99 2.88 5.09 -4.82
C ALA A 99 4.00 5.72 -5.65
N ASP A 100 4.22 5.24 -6.89
CA ASP A 100 5.24 5.79 -7.80
C ASP A 100 5.02 7.27 -8.12
N ALA A 101 3.76 7.67 -8.27
CA ALA A 101 3.40 9.05 -8.58
C ALA A 101 3.37 9.92 -7.33
N ILE A 102 2.92 9.36 -6.22
CA ILE A 102 2.78 10.08 -4.94
C ILE A 102 4.15 10.41 -4.36
N SER A 103 5.11 9.49 -4.43
CA SER A 103 6.45 9.66 -3.86
C SER A 103 7.19 10.90 -4.38
N ILE A 104 6.88 11.34 -5.60
CA ILE A 104 7.49 12.51 -6.25
C ILE A 104 6.57 13.73 -6.31
N CYS A 105 5.40 13.71 -5.64
CA CYS A 105 4.51 14.87 -5.60
C CYS A 105 5.06 15.97 -4.70
N GLY A 106 4.94 17.22 -5.14
CA GLY A 106 5.39 18.39 -4.39
C GLY A 106 6.89 18.32 -4.05
N SER A 107 7.22 18.35 -2.78
CA SER A 107 8.60 18.20 -2.27
C SER A 107 9.00 16.75 -1.98
N GLY A 108 8.19 15.80 -2.39
CA GLY A 108 8.29 14.39 -2.06
C GLY A 108 7.40 13.99 -0.88
N VAL A 109 6.84 12.78 -0.95
CA VAL A 109 5.95 12.22 0.07
C VAL A 109 6.52 10.85 0.47
N ARG A 110 6.63 10.60 1.78
CA ARG A 110 6.99 9.27 2.27
C ARG A 110 5.88 8.29 1.90
N CYS A 111 6.20 7.25 1.14
CA CYS A 111 5.22 6.29 0.65
C CYS A 111 5.47 4.89 1.19
N ALA A 112 4.40 4.20 1.55
CA ALA A 112 4.36 2.76 1.73
C ALA A 112 3.31 2.14 0.80
N LEU A 113 3.41 0.84 0.56
CA LEU A 113 2.51 0.07 -0.27
C LEU A 113 2.03 -1.16 0.50
N VAL A 114 0.74 -1.42 0.42
CA VAL A 114 0.12 -2.66 0.89
C VAL A 114 -0.68 -3.22 -0.26
N SER A 115 -0.30 -4.40 -0.75
CA SER A 115 -0.94 -5.06 -1.88
C SER A 115 -1.79 -6.25 -1.42
N ILE A 116 -2.95 -6.43 -2.03
CA ILE A 116 -3.81 -7.60 -1.85
C ILE A 116 -3.40 -8.65 -2.89
N PRO A 117 -3.07 -9.89 -2.50
CA PRO A 117 -2.75 -10.94 -3.46
C PRO A 117 -3.91 -11.24 -4.40
N GLU A 118 -3.71 -11.11 -5.70
CA GLU A 118 -4.73 -11.32 -6.73
C GLU A 118 -4.24 -12.28 -7.82
N LYS A 119 -5.12 -13.17 -8.24
CA LYS A 119 -4.90 -14.03 -9.42
C LYS A 119 -5.61 -13.46 -10.64
N TYR A 120 -4.96 -13.67 -11.77
CA TYR A 120 -5.49 -13.31 -13.09
C TYR A 120 -5.74 -11.82 -13.28
N MET A 121 -4.87 -10.99 -12.66
CA MET A 121 -4.88 -9.54 -12.77
C MET A 121 -4.99 -9.09 -14.23
N HIS A 122 -5.80 -8.05 -14.48
CA HIS A 122 -6.09 -7.49 -15.81
C HIS A 122 -6.79 -8.48 -16.76
N THR A 123 -7.53 -9.44 -16.20
CA THR A 123 -8.39 -10.36 -16.98
C THR A 123 -9.86 -10.21 -16.57
N PRO A 124 -10.82 -10.72 -17.36
CA PRO A 124 -12.23 -10.67 -16.97
C PRO A 124 -12.60 -11.53 -15.74
N ALA A 125 -11.69 -12.31 -15.20
CA ALA A 125 -11.93 -13.26 -14.12
C ALA A 125 -10.88 -13.13 -13.00
N GLU A 126 -10.69 -11.92 -12.49
CA GLU A 126 -9.83 -11.64 -11.34
C GLU A 126 -10.36 -12.28 -10.06
N VAL A 127 -9.45 -12.78 -9.23
CA VAL A 127 -9.81 -13.50 -8.01
C VAL A 127 -8.94 -13.04 -6.85
N VAL A 128 -9.58 -12.60 -5.77
CA VAL A 128 -8.97 -12.26 -4.48
C VAL A 128 -9.54 -13.11 -3.36
N ASP A 129 -8.82 -13.29 -2.27
CA ASP A 129 -9.36 -13.87 -1.03
C ASP A 129 -9.92 -12.74 -0.16
N THR A 130 -11.16 -12.86 0.29
CA THR A 130 -11.80 -11.85 1.15
C THR A 130 -11.11 -11.72 2.50
N ALA A 131 -10.47 -12.78 3.00
CA ALA A 131 -9.69 -12.72 4.23
C ALA A 131 -8.47 -11.80 4.07
N ASP A 132 -7.80 -11.78 2.90
CA ASP A 132 -6.69 -10.87 2.65
C ASP A 132 -7.17 -9.40 2.59
N VAL A 133 -8.38 -9.16 2.08
CA VAL A 133 -9.00 -7.82 2.09
C VAL A 133 -9.29 -7.37 3.52
N GLU A 134 -9.87 -8.24 4.34
CA GLU A 134 -10.18 -7.96 5.76
C GLU A 134 -8.92 -7.69 6.57
N GLN A 135 -7.87 -8.48 6.36
CA GLN A 135 -6.57 -8.32 7.03
C GLN A 135 -5.87 -7.03 6.58
N THR A 136 -5.98 -6.67 5.30
CA THR A 136 -5.51 -5.37 4.80
C THR A 136 -6.23 -4.23 5.52
N ALA A 137 -7.54 -4.28 5.62
CA ALA A 137 -8.33 -3.28 6.34
C ALA A 137 -7.97 -3.20 7.82
N ALA A 138 -7.73 -4.34 8.48
CA ALA A 138 -7.29 -4.40 9.87
C ALA A 138 -5.93 -3.75 10.07
N LEU A 139 -4.95 -4.01 9.18
CA LEU A 139 -3.63 -3.39 9.22
C LEU A 139 -3.70 -1.88 9.06
N LEU A 140 -4.47 -1.39 8.08
CA LEU A 140 -4.66 0.04 7.87
C LEU A 140 -5.36 0.71 9.06
N ALA A 141 -6.36 0.08 9.63
CA ALA A 141 -7.04 0.58 10.82
C ALA A 141 -6.10 0.63 12.05
N ALA A 142 -5.22 -0.36 12.22
CA ALA A 142 -4.20 -0.34 13.26
C ALA A 142 -3.20 0.80 13.02
N PHE A 143 -2.76 1.00 11.77
CA PHE A 143 -1.87 2.09 11.40
C PHE A 143 -2.46 3.47 11.69
N VAL A 144 -3.70 3.72 11.30
CA VAL A 144 -4.40 4.99 11.58
C VAL A 144 -4.52 5.23 13.07
N ARG A 145 -4.87 4.19 13.86
CA ARG A 145 -4.95 4.31 15.33
C ARG A 145 -3.59 4.63 15.96
N MET A 146 -2.52 4.00 15.50
CA MET A 146 -1.15 4.27 15.96
C MET A 146 -0.78 5.74 15.70
N LYS A 147 -0.97 6.22 14.48
CA LYS A 147 -0.65 7.61 14.12
C LYS A 147 -1.51 8.62 14.89
N ALA A 148 -2.80 8.35 15.09
CA ALA A 148 -3.68 9.19 15.91
C ALA A 148 -3.28 9.20 17.40
N GLY A 149 -2.68 8.12 17.91
CA GLY A 149 -2.13 8.03 19.28
C GLY A 149 -0.85 8.85 19.45
N GLU A 150 0.07 8.78 18.49
CA GLU A 150 1.32 9.57 18.50
C GLU A 150 1.07 11.09 18.54
N HIS A 151 -0.06 11.54 18.01
CA HIS A 151 -0.42 12.96 17.99
C HIS A 151 -1.12 13.47 19.27
N ARG A 152 -1.46 12.56 20.20
CA ARG A 152 -2.09 12.89 21.48
C ARG A 152 -1.11 12.90 22.66
N ALA A 153 0.09 12.45 22.45
CA ALA A 153 1.18 12.42 23.42
C ALA A 153 2.12 13.62 23.22
#